data_9b4bfffee2592e027c88af4f4fbcb74c
#
_entry.id   9b4bfffee2592e027c88af4f4fbcb74c
#
_cell.length_a   1.000
_cell.length_b   1.000
_cell.length_c   1.000
_cell.angle_alpha   90.00
_cell.angle_beta   90.00
_cell.angle_gamma   90.00
#
_symmetry.space_group_name_H-M   'P 1'
#
loop_
_entity.id
_entity.type
_entity.pdbx_description
1 polymer ?
#
loop_
_entity_poly.entity_id
_entity_poly.type
_entity_poly.pdbx_seq_one_letter_code
_entity_poly.pdbx_strand_id
1 'polypeptide(L)'
;MAAYQHRTIYVGDIRTHFLEAGSGPDLILLHGGEYGASAEITWRHNIDLLAKTFHVIAPDTLGWGQTEKLYSFSDPAGLRIRHLQRLLEALGIGKAFFVGNSAGGGLILRASVRQPAPLQISKMVTICGNASVFKTNSQADLESYTPSPENMKKIVALLYHDKKWQSEENIRERYESSILPGAWETLSAARLRSPVHQMRSNTDVFVKQLSQLTIPLLLMSCEHDPLNQSDWDINFQKIVPGAKIHRFKHSAHEPQIEEAAEFNKVLTEFLLGEGMS
;
A
#
# COMPACT_ATOMS: atom_id res chain seq x y z
N MET A 1 -12.24 22.39 4.20
CA MET A 1 -11.87 21.88 2.85
C MET A 1 -10.60 21.08 3.01
N ALA A 2 -10.48 19.93 2.34
CA ALA A 2 -9.26 19.13 2.37
C ALA A 2 -8.07 19.98 1.86
N ALA A 3 -6.91 19.83 2.51
CA ALA A 3 -5.71 20.59 2.12
C ALA A 3 -5.02 20.00 0.88
N TYR A 4 -5.40 18.79 0.46
CA TYR A 4 -4.84 18.12 -0.72
C TYR A 4 -5.62 18.42 -2.00
N GLN A 5 -4.92 18.33 -3.12
CA GLN A 5 -5.47 18.49 -4.46
C GLN A 5 -5.51 17.16 -5.20
N HIS A 6 -6.59 16.92 -5.93
CA HIS A 6 -6.67 15.85 -6.92
C HIS A 6 -5.95 16.28 -8.19
N ARG A 7 -4.98 15.48 -8.61
CA ARG A 7 -4.17 15.73 -9.80
C ARG A 7 -4.30 14.57 -10.77
N THR A 8 -4.28 14.88 -12.03
CA THR A 8 -4.24 13.88 -13.10
C THR A 8 -3.21 14.29 -14.13
N ILE A 9 -2.30 13.37 -14.45
CA ILE A 9 -1.32 13.53 -15.53
C ILE A 9 -1.30 12.29 -16.42
N TYR A 10 -0.68 12.39 -17.58
CA TYR A 10 -0.38 11.24 -18.41
C TYR A 10 1.08 10.84 -18.23
N VAL A 11 1.30 9.60 -17.79
CA VAL A 11 2.62 8.97 -17.67
C VAL A 11 2.81 8.08 -18.90
N GLY A 12 3.42 8.63 -19.95
CA GLY A 12 3.27 8.07 -21.29
C GLY A 12 1.80 8.15 -21.72
N ASP A 13 1.23 7.01 -22.14
CA ASP A 13 -0.19 6.91 -22.55
C ASP A 13 -1.12 6.53 -21.38
N ILE A 14 -0.60 6.46 -20.14
CA ILE A 14 -1.35 6.01 -18.97
C ILE A 14 -1.88 7.21 -18.20
N ARG A 15 -3.22 7.37 -18.16
CA ARG A 15 -3.87 8.36 -17.30
C ARG A 15 -3.65 7.97 -15.84
N THR A 16 -3.02 8.86 -15.08
CA THR A 16 -2.59 8.61 -13.71
C THR A 16 -3.15 9.69 -12.78
N HIS A 17 -3.94 9.27 -11.80
CA HIS A 17 -4.48 10.12 -10.76
C HIS A 17 -3.64 9.99 -9.48
N PHE A 18 -3.48 11.10 -8.76
CA PHE A 18 -2.85 11.14 -7.45
C PHE A 18 -3.36 12.31 -6.63
N LEU A 19 -3.20 12.22 -5.31
CA LEU A 19 -3.39 13.33 -4.38
C LEU A 19 -2.05 14.00 -4.13
N GLU A 20 -2.04 15.32 -4.08
CA GLU A 20 -0.84 16.14 -3.83
C GLU A 20 -1.13 17.18 -2.74
N ALA A 21 -0.21 17.32 -1.78
CA ALA A 21 -0.32 18.31 -0.71
C ALA A 21 1.03 18.66 -0.09
N GLY A 22 1.12 19.87 0.46
CA GLY A 22 2.26 20.32 1.26
C GLY A 22 3.51 20.66 0.45
N SER A 23 4.59 20.86 1.19
CA SER A 23 5.93 21.13 0.67
C SER A 23 6.97 20.59 1.66
N GLY A 24 8.18 20.33 1.19
CA GLY A 24 9.23 19.74 2.02
C GLY A 24 9.80 18.48 1.41
N PRO A 25 10.37 17.56 2.20
CA PRO A 25 10.86 16.28 1.69
C PRO A 25 9.73 15.45 1.07
N ASP A 26 10.01 14.82 -0.07
CA ASP A 26 9.02 14.01 -0.80
C ASP A 26 8.61 12.77 -0.01
N LEU A 27 7.31 12.56 0.13
CA LEU A 27 6.67 11.43 0.80
C LEU A 27 5.66 10.76 -0.12
N ILE A 28 5.92 9.53 -0.49
CA ILE A 28 5.08 8.73 -1.39
C ILE A 28 4.23 7.77 -0.56
N LEU A 29 2.89 7.89 -0.69
CA LEU A 29 1.93 7.07 0.06
C LEU A 29 1.23 6.08 -0.89
N LEU A 30 1.43 4.79 -0.71
CA LEU A 30 0.83 3.73 -1.53
C LEU A 30 -0.29 3.01 -0.76
N HIS A 31 -1.48 2.99 -1.33
CA HIS A 31 -2.66 2.33 -0.74
C HIS A 31 -2.60 0.81 -0.83
N GLY A 32 -3.51 0.12 -0.17
CA GLY A 32 -3.70 -1.32 -0.18
C GLY A 32 -4.13 -1.89 -1.53
N GLY A 33 -4.26 -3.20 -1.59
CA GLY A 33 -4.59 -3.91 -2.84
C GLY A 33 -6.00 -4.50 -2.87
N GLU A 34 -6.82 -4.24 -1.87
CA GLU A 34 -8.19 -4.70 -1.79
C GLU A 34 -9.08 -4.04 -2.84
N TYR A 35 -10.18 -4.70 -3.18
CA TYR A 35 -11.18 -4.11 -4.07
C TYR A 35 -11.77 -2.85 -3.45
N GLY A 36 -11.86 -1.79 -4.25
CA GLY A 36 -12.35 -0.50 -3.82
C GLY A 36 -11.32 0.39 -3.13
N ALA A 37 -10.05 -0.04 -3.00
CA ALA A 37 -8.99 0.84 -2.51
C ALA A 37 -8.73 2.02 -3.46
N SER A 38 -8.33 3.14 -2.88
CA SER A 38 -7.80 4.31 -3.59
C SER A 38 -6.90 5.13 -2.67
N ALA A 39 -6.15 6.04 -3.23
CA ALA A 39 -5.34 6.97 -2.46
C ALA A 39 -6.19 7.76 -1.45
N GLU A 40 -7.35 8.25 -1.87
CA GLU A 40 -8.24 9.04 -1.02
C GLU A 40 -8.85 8.23 0.12
N ILE A 41 -9.39 7.05 -0.16
CA ILE A 41 -9.98 6.18 0.86
C ILE A 41 -8.95 5.80 1.92
N THR A 42 -7.72 5.52 1.51
CA THR A 42 -6.66 5.06 2.42
C THR A 42 -6.01 6.19 3.21
N TRP A 43 -5.87 7.40 2.63
CA TRP A 43 -4.98 8.43 3.17
C TRP A 43 -5.65 9.74 3.59
N ARG A 44 -6.95 9.95 3.37
CA ARG A 44 -7.65 11.21 3.68
C ARG A 44 -7.53 11.65 5.15
N HIS A 45 -7.34 10.72 6.08
CA HIS A 45 -7.18 11.00 7.52
C HIS A 45 -5.74 11.38 7.91
N ASN A 46 -4.79 11.35 6.95
CA ASN A 46 -3.37 11.51 7.22
C ASN A 46 -2.77 12.69 6.44
N ILE A 47 -3.19 12.89 5.19
CA ILE A 47 -2.55 13.83 4.26
C ILE A 47 -2.45 15.23 4.84
N ASP A 48 -3.54 15.78 5.39
CA ASP A 48 -3.59 17.16 5.91
C ASP A 48 -2.57 17.39 7.03
N LEU A 49 -2.29 16.38 7.86
CA LEU A 49 -1.29 16.49 8.90
C LEU A 49 0.12 16.30 8.34
N LEU A 50 0.33 15.31 7.51
CA LEU A 50 1.62 15.01 6.91
C LEU A 50 2.10 16.15 5.98
N ALA A 51 1.18 16.82 5.30
CA ALA A 51 1.46 17.94 4.42
C ALA A 51 2.01 19.19 5.14
N LYS A 52 1.92 19.24 6.46
CA LYS A 52 2.58 20.31 7.25
C LYS A 52 4.10 20.18 7.26
N THR A 53 4.63 18.99 6.96
CA THR A 53 6.05 18.67 7.04
C THR A 53 6.62 18.17 5.73
N PHE A 54 5.81 17.45 4.93
CA PHE A 54 6.24 16.76 3.73
C PHE A 54 5.53 17.27 2.48
N HIS A 55 6.17 17.13 1.34
CA HIS A 55 5.49 17.12 0.04
C HIS A 55 4.92 15.73 -0.19
N VAL A 56 3.62 15.59 -0.03
CA VAL A 56 2.91 14.30 -0.08
C VAL A 56 2.40 14.04 -1.49
N ILE A 57 2.75 12.88 -2.03
CA ILE A 57 2.21 12.32 -3.28
C ILE A 57 1.57 10.96 -2.96
N ALA A 58 0.26 10.86 -3.13
CA ALA A 58 -0.48 9.63 -2.93
C ALA A 58 -1.15 9.20 -4.25
N PRO A 59 -0.50 8.37 -5.09
CA PRO A 59 -1.09 7.93 -6.33
C PRO A 59 -2.12 6.83 -6.12
N ASP A 60 -3.17 6.85 -6.94
CA ASP A 60 -3.92 5.64 -7.22
C ASP A 60 -3.00 4.69 -7.99
N THR A 61 -2.67 3.57 -7.39
CA THR A 61 -1.82 2.57 -8.02
C THR A 61 -2.46 2.06 -9.31
N LEU A 62 -1.67 1.79 -10.34
CA LEU A 62 -2.14 1.29 -11.63
C LEU A 62 -3.07 0.08 -11.46
N GLY A 63 -4.31 0.22 -11.91
CA GLY A 63 -5.41 -0.74 -11.74
C GLY A 63 -6.46 -0.34 -10.69
N TRP A 64 -6.20 0.68 -9.85
CA TRP A 64 -7.11 1.15 -8.81
C TRP A 64 -7.59 2.59 -9.03
N GLY A 65 -8.59 2.98 -8.24
CA GLY A 65 -9.09 4.35 -8.14
C GLY A 65 -9.38 4.98 -9.50
N GLN A 66 -8.88 6.18 -9.72
CA GLN A 66 -9.06 6.90 -10.98
C GLN A 66 -7.88 6.73 -11.97
N THR A 67 -6.85 5.99 -11.61
CA THR A 67 -5.76 5.62 -12.53
C THR A 67 -6.22 4.52 -13.49
N GLU A 68 -5.58 4.47 -14.67
CA GLU A 68 -5.89 3.53 -15.75
C GLU A 68 -5.91 2.07 -15.28
N LYS A 69 -6.75 1.25 -15.91
CA LYS A 69 -7.02 -0.14 -15.55
C LYS A 69 -6.22 -1.10 -16.42
N LEU A 70 -4.96 -1.36 -16.01
CA LEU A 70 -4.04 -2.23 -16.73
C LEU A 70 -3.53 -3.36 -15.82
N TYR A 71 -3.36 -4.54 -16.41
CA TYR A 71 -2.80 -5.71 -15.73
C TYR A 71 -1.76 -6.40 -16.61
N SER A 72 -0.67 -6.88 -15.99
CA SER A 72 0.34 -7.70 -16.66
C SER A 72 0.27 -9.12 -16.12
N PHE A 73 0.03 -10.09 -16.99
CA PHE A 73 0.02 -11.51 -16.63
C PHE A 73 1.44 -12.07 -16.37
N SER A 74 2.46 -11.46 -16.94
CA SER A 74 3.85 -11.92 -16.79
C SER A 74 4.58 -11.30 -15.60
N ASP A 75 4.34 -10.01 -15.29
CA ASP A 75 5.00 -9.29 -14.19
C ASP A 75 4.11 -8.16 -13.67
N PRO A 76 3.04 -8.49 -12.91
CA PRO A 76 2.11 -7.47 -12.41
C PRO A 76 2.77 -6.49 -11.44
N ALA A 77 3.67 -6.95 -10.58
CA ALA A 77 4.41 -6.09 -9.67
C ALA A 77 5.39 -5.17 -10.42
N GLY A 78 6.11 -5.71 -11.39
CA GLY A 78 7.03 -4.92 -12.21
C GLY A 78 6.33 -3.88 -13.08
N LEU A 79 5.14 -4.16 -13.61
CA LEU A 79 4.36 -3.17 -14.32
C LEU A 79 4.04 -1.97 -13.39
N ARG A 80 3.56 -2.21 -12.18
CA ARG A 80 3.22 -1.16 -11.21
C ARG A 80 4.46 -0.39 -10.74
N ILE A 81 5.57 -1.08 -10.49
CA ILE A 81 6.83 -0.45 -10.09
C ILE A 81 7.35 0.47 -11.21
N ARG A 82 7.36 0.02 -12.46
CA ARG A 82 7.78 0.85 -13.61
C ARG A 82 6.86 2.05 -13.83
N HIS A 83 5.56 1.87 -13.64
CA HIS A 83 4.61 2.98 -13.72
C HIS A 83 4.86 4.01 -12.62
N LEU A 84 5.03 3.57 -11.35
CA LEU A 84 5.37 4.46 -10.23
C LEU A 84 6.69 5.19 -10.48
N GLN A 85 7.73 4.50 -10.94
CA GLN A 85 9.02 5.11 -11.31
C GLN A 85 8.83 6.25 -12.33
N ARG A 86 8.09 5.99 -13.42
CA ARG A 86 7.83 6.99 -14.46
C ARG A 86 6.97 8.15 -13.96
N LEU A 87 6.03 7.90 -13.04
CA LEU A 87 5.26 8.96 -12.41
C LEU A 87 6.19 9.89 -11.62
N LEU A 88 7.08 9.34 -10.78
CA LEU A 88 8.01 10.14 -10.00
C LEU A 88 9.00 10.91 -10.90
N GLU A 89 9.49 10.29 -11.96
CA GLU A 89 10.32 10.96 -12.97
C GLU A 89 9.57 12.14 -13.62
N ALA A 90 8.30 11.96 -13.99
CA ALA A 90 7.47 13.01 -14.58
C ALA A 90 7.18 14.17 -13.62
N LEU A 91 7.15 13.89 -12.31
CA LEU A 91 6.98 14.90 -11.25
C LEU A 91 8.32 15.53 -10.81
N GLY A 92 9.46 15.08 -11.36
CA GLY A 92 10.79 15.54 -10.95
C GLY A 92 11.22 15.06 -9.57
N ILE A 93 10.57 14.01 -9.03
CA ILE A 93 10.86 13.44 -7.72
C ILE A 93 11.99 12.44 -7.83
N GLY A 94 13.07 12.70 -7.12
CA GLY A 94 14.22 11.80 -7.03
C GLY A 94 14.14 10.89 -5.79
N LYS A 95 14.98 11.22 -4.79
CA LYS A 95 15.05 10.47 -3.54
C LYS A 95 13.91 10.86 -2.59
N ALA A 96 13.07 9.88 -2.20
CA ALA A 96 11.87 10.12 -1.40
C ALA A 96 11.74 9.13 -0.23
N PHE A 97 10.83 9.43 0.69
CA PHE A 97 10.29 8.49 1.68
C PHE A 97 9.13 7.72 1.05
N PHE A 98 9.01 6.43 1.40
CA PHE A 98 7.94 5.58 0.89
C PHE A 98 7.19 4.93 2.03
N VAL A 99 5.86 5.04 2.00
CA VAL A 99 4.95 4.42 2.96
C VAL A 99 3.90 3.63 2.19
N GLY A 100 3.68 2.39 2.55
CA GLY A 100 2.70 1.56 1.86
C GLY A 100 1.89 0.68 2.79
N ASN A 101 0.57 0.73 2.62
CA ASN A 101 -0.33 -0.18 3.28
C ASN A 101 -0.44 -1.48 2.47
N SER A 102 -0.42 -2.63 3.14
CA SER A 102 -0.72 -3.95 2.56
C SER A 102 0.04 -4.21 1.24
N ALA A 103 -0.64 -4.27 0.11
CA ALA A 103 -0.04 -4.45 -1.21
C ALA A 103 0.89 -3.30 -1.59
N GLY A 104 0.61 -2.06 -1.16
CA GLY A 104 1.50 -0.91 -1.32
C GLY A 104 2.84 -1.13 -0.61
N GLY A 105 2.82 -1.62 0.63
CA GLY A 105 4.01 -2.02 1.37
C GLY A 105 4.77 -3.15 0.68
N GLY A 106 4.04 -4.17 0.20
CA GLY A 106 4.60 -5.26 -0.59
C GLY A 106 5.25 -4.79 -1.90
N LEU A 107 4.69 -3.76 -2.54
CA LEU A 107 5.25 -3.18 -3.76
C LEU A 107 6.58 -2.46 -3.48
N ILE A 108 6.66 -1.69 -2.39
CA ILE A 108 7.88 -1.01 -1.95
C ILE A 108 8.99 -2.03 -1.64
N LEU A 109 8.68 -3.08 -0.88
CA LEU A 109 9.63 -4.16 -0.57
C LEU A 109 10.15 -4.85 -1.84
N ARG A 110 9.27 -5.10 -2.81
CA ARG A 110 9.68 -5.70 -4.10
C ARG A 110 10.52 -4.75 -4.94
N ALA A 111 10.27 -3.45 -4.88
CA ALA A 111 11.06 -2.44 -5.56
C ALA A 111 12.45 -2.29 -4.94
N SER A 112 12.54 -2.32 -3.59
CA SER A 112 13.78 -2.08 -2.85
C SER A 112 14.87 -3.13 -3.08
N VAL A 113 14.51 -4.34 -3.49
CA VAL A 113 15.45 -5.43 -3.76
C VAL A 113 15.79 -5.63 -5.23
N ARG A 114 15.19 -4.87 -6.14
CA ARG A 114 15.48 -4.96 -7.58
C ARG A 114 16.82 -4.31 -7.93
N GLN A 115 17.50 -4.87 -8.90
CA GLN A 115 18.73 -4.32 -9.46
C GLN A 115 18.60 -4.20 -10.99
N PRO A 116 18.88 -3.02 -11.59
CA PRO A 116 19.16 -1.74 -10.88
C PRO A 116 17.92 -1.25 -10.10
N ALA A 117 18.18 -0.45 -9.04
CA ALA A 117 17.11 0.06 -8.18
C ALA A 117 16.15 0.99 -8.97
N PRO A 118 14.86 0.63 -9.11
CA PRO A 118 13.91 1.43 -9.87
C PRO A 118 13.43 2.69 -9.12
N LEU A 119 13.56 2.72 -7.80
CA LEU A 119 13.16 3.83 -6.93
C LEU A 119 14.31 4.22 -6.01
N GLN A 120 14.49 5.52 -5.78
CA GLN A 120 15.48 6.04 -4.85
C GLN A 120 14.82 6.22 -3.46
N ILE A 121 14.85 5.16 -2.65
CA ILE A 121 14.18 5.10 -1.35
C ILE A 121 15.12 5.60 -0.24
N SER A 122 14.73 6.68 0.47
CA SER A 122 15.47 7.18 1.64
C SER A 122 15.20 6.35 2.89
N LYS A 123 13.94 6.18 3.21
CA LYS A 123 13.40 5.32 4.27
C LYS A 123 12.09 4.73 3.78
N MET A 124 11.70 3.59 4.29
CA MET A 124 10.43 2.98 3.95
C MET A 124 9.67 2.47 5.17
N VAL A 125 8.34 2.53 5.06
CA VAL A 125 7.41 2.02 6.06
C VAL A 125 6.43 1.08 5.39
N THR A 126 6.22 -0.10 5.95
CA THR A 126 5.18 -1.02 5.50
C THR A 126 4.15 -1.19 6.60
N ILE A 127 2.89 -0.98 6.26
CA ILE A 127 1.75 -1.09 7.15
C ILE A 127 1.02 -2.38 6.80
N CYS A 128 1.07 -3.37 7.68
CA CYS A 128 0.46 -4.70 7.46
C CYS A 128 0.89 -5.35 6.13
N GLY A 129 2.02 -4.89 5.56
CA GLY A 129 2.51 -5.23 4.23
C GLY A 129 3.82 -6.01 4.26
N ASN A 130 3.75 -7.33 4.10
CA ASN A 130 4.92 -8.24 4.14
C ASN A 130 5.20 -8.91 2.79
N ALA A 131 4.70 -8.35 1.68
CA ALA A 131 4.82 -8.90 0.33
C ALA A 131 4.31 -10.36 0.20
N SER A 132 3.32 -10.73 1.00
CA SER A 132 2.69 -12.07 1.06
C SER A 132 3.61 -13.18 1.59
N VAL A 133 4.66 -12.85 2.33
CA VAL A 133 5.55 -13.86 2.97
C VAL A 133 4.84 -14.54 4.15
N PHE A 134 4.01 -13.79 4.90
CA PHE A 134 3.33 -14.25 6.13
C PHE A 134 1.82 -14.04 6.09
N LYS A 135 1.17 -14.42 4.99
CA LYS A 135 -0.28 -14.28 4.82
C LYS A 135 -1.07 -15.38 5.53
N THR A 136 -2.34 -15.09 5.83
CA THR A 136 -3.33 -16.07 6.32
C THR A 136 -4.25 -16.53 5.20
N ASN A 137 -5.15 -17.50 5.52
CA ASN A 137 -6.19 -17.94 4.60
C ASN A 137 -7.26 -16.85 4.34
N SER A 138 -7.44 -15.88 5.24
CA SER A 138 -8.39 -14.77 5.05
C SER A 138 -8.09 -13.89 3.84
N GLN A 139 -6.88 -13.94 3.28
CA GLN A 139 -6.59 -13.30 2.00
C GLN A 139 -7.38 -13.92 0.83
N ALA A 140 -7.74 -15.20 0.91
CA ALA A 140 -8.59 -15.82 -0.11
C ALA A 140 -10.00 -15.18 -0.16
N ASP A 141 -10.50 -14.70 0.99
CA ASP A 141 -11.79 -14.01 1.05
C ASP A 141 -11.73 -12.68 0.31
N LEU A 142 -10.63 -11.93 0.43
CA LEU A 142 -10.39 -10.73 -0.38
C LEU A 142 -10.32 -11.08 -1.87
N GLU A 143 -9.56 -12.11 -2.22
CA GLU A 143 -9.35 -12.51 -3.61
C GLU A 143 -10.62 -13.04 -4.27
N SER A 144 -11.60 -13.58 -3.51
CA SER A 144 -12.86 -14.15 -4.02
C SER A 144 -13.97 -13.11 -4.27
N TYR A 145 -13.72 -11.82 -3.95
CA TYR A 145 -14.73 -10.77 -4.05
C TYR A 145 -15.41 -10.72 -5.43
N THR A 146 -16.75 -10.69 -5.41
CA THR A 146 -17.60 -10.34 -6.55
C THR A 146 -18.41 -9.10 -6.18
N PRO A 147 -18.63 -8.15 -7.12
CA PRO A 147 -19.25 -6.87 -6.81
C PRO A 147 -20.66 -7.01 -6.26
N SER A 148 -20.83 -6.72 -4.99
CA SER A 148 -22.09 -6.42 -4.32
C SER A 148 -21.82 -5.69 -3.00
N PRO A 149 -22.78 -4.90 -2.47
CA PRO A 149 -22.64 -4.28 -1.15
C PRO A 149 -22.42 -5.31 -0.04
N GLU A 150 -23.10 -6.47 -0.10
CA GLU A 150 -22.99 -7.55 0.89
C GLU A 150 -21.59 -8.16 0.91
N ASN A 151 -20.99 -8.34 -0.26
CA ASN A 151 -19.62 -8.85 -0.35
C ASN A 151 -18.61 -7.78 0.05
N MET A 152 -18.85 -6.50 -0.27
CA MET A 152 -18.02 -5.41 0.20
C MET A 152 -18.05 -5.27 1.72
N LYS A 153 -19.20 -5.51 2.36
CA LYS A 153 -19.31 -5.57 3.83
C LYS A 153 -18.37 -6.61 4.44
N LYS A 154 -18.17 -7.76 3.79
CA LYS A 154 -17.22 -8.78 4.26
C LYS A 154 -15.78 -8.28 4.14
N ILE A 155 -15.44 -7.60 3.05
CA ILE A 155 -14.11 -6.99 2.87
C ILE A 155 -13.86 -5.95 3.97
N VAL A 156 -14.79 -5.02 4.17
CA VAL A 156 -14.69 -3.96 5.19
C VAL A 156 -14.53 -4.55 6.60
N ALA A 157 -15.20 -5.67 6.90
CA ALA A 157 -15.08 -6.36 8.18
C ALA A 157 -13.70 -6.99 8.42
N LEU A 158 -12.94 -7.31 7.37
CA LEU A 158 -11.55 -7.78 7.47
C LEU A 158 -10.55 -6.63 7.65
N LEU A 159 -10.90 -5.43 7.16
CA LEU A 159 -10.01 -4.27 7.18
C LEU A 159 -10.05 -3.52 8.51
N TYR A 160 -11.18 -3.49 9.19
CA TYR A 160 -11.39 -2.66 10.38
C TYR A 160 -11.81 -3.47 11.60
N HIS A 161 -11.16 -3.21 12.74
CA HIS A 161 -11.50 -3.74 14.05
C HIS A 161 -12.69 -2.97 14.66
N ASP A 162 -12.60 -1.64 14.68
CA ASP A 162 -13.63 -0.78 15.24
C ASP A 162 -14.84 -0.69 14.30
N LYS A 163 -16.03 -1.04 14.84
CA LYS A 163 -17.30 -1.06 14.10
C LYS A 163 -17.71 0.27 13.50
N LYS A 164 -17.23 1.41 14.03
CA LYS A 164 -17.51 2.73 13.46
C LYS A 164 -17.01 2.86 12.01
N TRP A 165 -15.92 2.16 11.66
CA TRP A 165 -15.36 2.13 10.32
C TRP A 165 -16.02 1.11 9.40
N GLN A 166 -16.90 0.24 9.94
CA GLN A 166 -17.72 -0.70 9.21
C GLN A 166 -19.10 -0.13 8.86
N SER A 167 -19.22 1.19 8.72
CA SER A 167 -20.46 1.91 8.42
C SER A 167 -20.95 1.63 7.01
N GLU A 168 -22.26 1.83 6.78
CA GLU A 168 -22.86 1.71 5.44
C GLU A 168 -22.22 2.70 4.45
N GLU A 169 -21.81 3.87 4.93
CA GLU A 169 -21.14 4.87 4.10
C GLU A 169 -19.78 4.37 3.59
N ASN A 170 -18.93 3.82 4.47
CA ASN A 170 -17.64 3.26 4.09
C ASN A 170 -17.79 2.03 3.17
N ILE A 171 -18.81 1.20 3.42
CA ILE A 171 -19.13 0.06 2.56
C ILE A 171 -19.51 0.54 1.18
N ARG A 172 -20.42 1.54 1.10
CA ARG A 172 -20.89 2.10 -0.17
C ARG A 172 -19.74 2.72 -0.96
N GLU A 173 -18.92 3.56 -0.33
CA GLU A 173 -17.80 4.24 -0.98
C GLU A 173 -16.80 3.24 -1.58
N ARG A 174 -16.40 2.21 -0.82
CA ARG A 174 -15.51 1.16 -1.33
C ARG A 174 -16.18 0.33 -2.42
N TYR A 175 -17.48 0.05 -2.29
CA TYR A 175 -18.23 -0.65 -3.33
C TYR A 175 -18.27 0.16 -4.64
N GLU A 176 -18.62 1.45 -4.58
CA GLU A 176 -18.63 2.34 -5.74
C GLU A 176 -17.26 2.43 -6.41
N SER A 177 -16.19 2.54 -5.62
CA SER A 177 -14.82 2.50 -6.13
C SER A 177 -14.48 1.16 -6.79
N SER A 178 -14.97 0.05 -6.27
CA SER A 178 -14.69 -1.30 -6.79
C SER A 178 -15.35 -1.61 -8.13
N ILE A 179 -16.40 -0.87 -8.49
CA ILE A 179 -17.16 -1.04 -9.74
C ILE A 179 -16.89 0.07 -10.77
N LEU A 180 -15.90 0.93 -10.54
CA LEU A 180 -15.43 1.83 -11.59
C LEU A 180 -15.06 1.02 -12.85
N PRO A 181 -15.31 1.57 -14.06
CA PRO A 181 -15.06 0.83 -15.29
C PRO A 181 -13.69 0.16 -15.34
N GLY A 182 -13.65 -1.16 -15.48
CA GLY A 182 -12.44 -1.98 -15.53
C GLY A 182 -11.78 -2.28 -14.17
N ALA A 183 -12.26 -1.73 -13.05
CA ALA A 183 -11.62 -1.89 -11.76
C ALA A 183 -11.70 -3.35 -11.26
N TRP A 184 -12.89 -3.92 -11.23
CA TRP A 184 -13.06 -5.31 -10.80
C TRP A 184 -12.37 -6.29 -11.76
N GLU A 185 -12.49 -6.09 -13.06
CA GLU A 185 -11.90 -6.92 -14.11
C GLU A 185 -10.38 -6.95 -14.00
N THR A 186 -9.75 -5.78 -13.82
CA THR A 186 -8.30 -5.67 -13.70
C THR A 186 -7.76 -6.39 -12.46
N LEU A 187 -8.42 -6.23 -11.32
CA LEU A 187 -8.00 -6.90 -10.09
C LEU A 187 -8.28 -8.41 -10.13
N SER A 188 -9.41 -8.80 -10.72
CA SER A 188 -9.79 -10.19 -10.89
C SER A 188 -8.96 -10.92 -11.96
N ALA A 189 -8.25 -10.19 -12.84
CA ALA A 189 -7.35 -10.78 -13.84
C ALA A 189 -6.32 -11.72 -13.22
N ALA A 190 -5.88 -11.45 -11.98
CA ALA A 190 -4.96 -12.33 -11.24
C ALA A 190 -5.49 -13.75 -11.03
N ARG A 191 -6.82 -13.97 -11.12
CA ARG A 191 -7.47 -15.29 -11.01
C ARG A 191 -7.31 -16.12 -12.28
N LEU A 192 -7.07 -15.45 -13.42
CA LEU A 192 -6.87 -16.09 -14.72
C LEU A 192 -5.41 -16.53 -14.84
N ARG A 193 -5.08 -17.67 -14.25
CA ARG A 193 -3.73 -18.22 -14.31
C ARG A 193 -3.46 -18.79 -15.70
N SER A 194 -2.42 -18.28 -16.37
CA SER A 194 -1.94 -18.90 -17.60
C SER A 194 -1.40 -20.29 -17.31
N PRO A 195 -1.84 -21.34 -18.02
CA PRO A 195 -1.29 -22.67 -17.85
C PRO A 195 0.19 -22.76 -18.27
N VAL A 196 0.67 -21.81 -19.08
CA VAL A 196 2.05 -21.75 -19.58
C VAL A 196 2.98 -20.96 -18.67
N HIS A 197 2.47 -19.94 -17.97
CA HIS A 197 3.24 -19.10 -17.06
C HIS A 197 2.83 -19.40 -15.61
N GLN A 198 3.31 -20.50 -15.06
CA GLN A 198 3.38 -20.62 -13.61
C GLN A 198 4.44 -19.61 -13.15
N MET A 199 3.98 -18.45 -12.67
CA MET A 199 4.86 -17.51 -11.98
C MET A 199 5.44 -18.25 -10.78
N ARG A 200 6.65 -18.74 -10.91
CA ARG A 200 7.47 -19.18 -9.79
C ARG A 200 7.82 -17.89 -9.01
N SER A 201 6.97 -17.49 -8.08
CA SER A 201 7.43 -16.59 -7.04
C SER A 201 8.48 -17.38 -6.26
N ASN A 202 9.75 -17.14 -6.56
CA ASN A 202 10.82 -17.75 -5.78
C ASN A 202 10.92 -16.95 -4.47
N THR A 203 10.03 -17.32 -3.53
CA THR A 203 9.96 -16.70 -2.21
C THR A 203 11.32 -16.74 -1.52
N ASP A 204 12.08 -17.83 -1.69
CA ASP A 204 13.40 -17.98 -1.07
C ASP A 204 14.42 -16.97 -1.62
N VAL A 205 14.40 -16.72 -2.93
CA VAL A 205 15.26 -15.69 -3.54
C VAL A 205 14.88 -14.31 -3.03
N PHE A 206 13.59 -14.01 -2.97
CA PHE A 206 13.11 -12.72 -2.46
C PHE A 206 13.46 -12.51 -0.98
N VAL A 207 13.27 -13.52 -0.13
CA VAL A 207 13.66 -13.49 1.29
C VAL A 207 15.17 -13.30 1.45
N LYS A 208 15.98 -13.99 0.63
CA LYS A 208 17.44 -13.78 0.61
C LYS A 208 17.83 -12.36 0.18
N GLN A 209 17.14 -11.77 -0.76
CA GLN A 209 17.36 -10.38 -1.16
C GLN A 209 16.98 -9.40 -0.03
N LEU A 210 15.85 -9.63 0.65
CA LEU A 210 15.41 -8.83 1.80
C LEU A 210 16.42 -8.87 2.95
N SER A 211 17.08 -10.00 3.21
CA SER A 211 18.09 -10.09 4.27
C SER A 211 19.34 -9.22 4.04
N GLN A 212 19.51 -8.72 2.82
CA GLN A 212 20.59 -7.81 2.44
C GLN A 212 20.15 -6.33 2.40
N LEU A 213 18.93 -6.05 2.85
CA LEU A 213 18.36 -4.71 2.80
C LEU A 213 19.09 -3.77 3.76
N THR A 214 19.55 -2.64 3.25
CA THR A 214 20.23 -1.58 4.02
C THR A 214 19.39 -0.32 4.19
N ILE A 215 18.27 -0.22 3.47
CA ILE A 215 17.35 0.92 3.58
C ILE A 215 16.65 0.85 4.94
N PRO A 216 16.61 1.94 5.72
CA PRO A 216 15.88 1.97 6.99
C PRO A 216 14.41 1.60 6.79
N LEU A 217 13.96 0.58 7.53
CA LEU A 217 12.60 0.02 7.43
C LEU A 217 11.89 0.10 8.78
N LEU A 218 10.65 0.57 8.77
CA LEU A 218 9.71 0.44 9.87
C LEU A 218 8.56 -0.50 9.44
N LEU A 219 8.34 -1.54 10.23
CA LEU A 219 7.19 -2.43 10.11
C LEU A 219 6.09 -1.93 11.05
N MET A 220 4.96 -1.56 10.52
CA MET A 220 3.77 -1.23 11.28
C MET A 220 2.80 -2.41 11.19
N SER A 221 2.56 -3.08 12.32
CA SER A 221 1.66 -4.23 12.44
C SER A 221 0.47 -3.89 13.33
N CYS A 222 -0.56 -4.72 13.33
CA CYS A 222 -1.76 -4.54 14.13
C CYS A 222 -2.13 -5.82 14.85
N GLU A 223 -2.61 -5.68 16.08
CA GLU A 223 -2.95 -6.82 16.95
C GLU A 223 -4.15 -7.60 16.42
N HIS A 224 -5.09 -6.91 15.78
CA HIS A 224 -6.35 -7.49 15.31
C HIS A 224 -6.39 -7.73 13.79
N ASP A 225 -5.23 -7.74 13.11
CA ASP A 225 -5.17 -7.95 11.65
C ASP A 225 -5.42 -9.42 11.27
N PRO A 226 -6.58 -9.76 10.65
CA PRO A 226 -6.87 -11.14 10.28
C PRO A 226 -6.17 -11.60 9.00
N LEU A 227 -5.57 -10.68 8.25
CA LEU A 227 -4.94 -10.94 6.94
C LEU A 227 -3.49 -11.38 7.06
N ASN A 228 -2.85 -11.13 8.21
CA ASN A 228 -1.48 -11.51 8.50
C ASN A 228 -1.40 -12.48 9.69
N GLN A 229 -0.36 -13.30 9.72
CA GLN A 229 -0.06 -14.13 10.89
C GLN A 229 0.28 -13.23 12.08
N SER A 230 -0.11 -13.61 13.29
CA SER A 230 0.02 -12.76 14.51
C SER A 230 1.43 -12.22 14.76
N ASP A 231 2.45 -13.03 14.47
CA ASP A 231 3.86 -12.69 14.73
C ASP A 231 4.64 -12.39 13.44
N TRP A 232 3.95 -11.98 12.38
CA TRP A 232 4.58 -11.75 11.08
C TRP A 232 5.67 -10.67 11.15
N ASP A 233 5.48 -9.64 11.93
CA ASP A 233 6.41 -8.52 12.09
C ASP A 233 7.72 -8.97 12.77
N ILE A 234 7.64 -9.76 13.85
CA ILE A 234 8.81 -10.35 14.52
C ILE A 234 9.52 -11.33 13.60
N ASN A 235 8.76 -12.15 12.87
CA ASN A 235 9.34 -13.11 11.93
C ASN A 235 9.96 -12.39 10.72
N PHE A 236 9.38 -11.28 10.27
CA PHE A 236 9.97 -10.45 9.22
C PHE A 236 11.23 -9.75 9.69
N GLN A 237 11.28 -9.27 10.94
CA GLN A 237 12.48 -8.66 11.53
C GLN A 237 13.64 -9.65 11.61
N LYS A 238 13.38 -10.97 11.77
CA LYS A 238 14.45 -11.99 11.69
C LYS A 238 15.07 -12.07 10.29
N ILE A 239 14.31 -11.74 9.24
CA ILE A 239 14.81 -11.68 7.85
C ILE A 239 15.57 -10.36 7.64
N VAL A 240 15.06 -9.24 8.20
CA VAL A 240 15.65 -7.90 8.08
C VAL A 240 15.97 -7.37 9.48
N PRO A 241 17.10 -7.74 10.10
CA PRO A 241 17.39 -7.42 11.51
C PRO A 241 17.44 -5.92 11.83
N GLY A 242 17.69 -5.06 10.82
CA GLY A 242 17.66 -3.60 10.98
C GLY A 242 16.27 -2.97 10.95
N ALA A 243 15.21 -3.75 10.71
CA ALA A 243 13.84 -3.24 10.71
C ALA A 243 13.40 -2.88 12.14
N LYS A 244 12.78 -1.71 12.27
CA LYS A 244 12.05 -1.33 13.50
C LYS A 244 10.62 -1.86 13.42
N ILE A 245 10.00 -2.07 14.59
CA ILE A 245 8.60 -2.53 14.68
C ILE A 245 7.80 -1.54 15.50
N HIS A 246 6.59 -1.22 15.05
CA HIS A 246 5.54 -0.59 15.82
C HIS A 246 4.25 -1.37 15.66
N ARG A 247 3.60 -1.77 16.77
CA ARG A 247 2.37 -2.57 16.76
C ARG A 247 1.22 -1.77 17.34
N PHE A 248 0.20 -1.53 16.51
CA PHE A 248 -1.06 -0.90 16.91
C PHE A 248 -1.96 -1.89 17.66
N LYS A 249 -2.55 -1.44 18.76
CA LYS A 249 -3.28 -2.33 19.68
C LYS A 249 -4.79 -2.37 19.40
N HIS A 250 -5.33 -1.39 18.70
CA HIS A 250 -6.78 -1.22 18.54
C HIS A 250 -7.21 -1.20 17.07
N SER A 251 -6.34 -1.65 16.18
CA SER A 251 -6.58 -1.66 14.74
C SER A 251 -6.51 -3.06 14.15
N ALA A 252 -7.22 -3.26 13.03
CA ALA A 252 -7.03 -4.41 12.16
C ALA A 252 -5.99 -4.09 11.07
N HIS A 253 -6.41 -3.97 9.80
CA HIS A 253 -5.48 -3.89 8.66
C HIS A 253 -5.10 -2.47 8.26
N GLU A 254 -5.86 -1.46 8.70
CA GLU A 254 -5.70 -0.07 8.30
C GLU A 254 -5.53 0.88 9.51
N PRO A 255 -4.42 0.79 10.28
CA PRO A 255 -4.17 1.63 11.45
C PRO A 255 -4.04 3.12 11.10
N GLN A 256 -3.65 3.44 9.87
CA GLN A 256 -3.62 4.82 9.37
C GLN A 256 -5.01 5.48 9.36
N ILE A 257 -6.08 4.68 9.43
CA ILE A 257 -7.46 5.14 9.53
C ILE A 257 -7.96 4.98 10.98
N GLU A 258 -7.80 3.81 11.57
CA GLU A 258 -8.37 3.49 12.89
C GLU A 258 -7.67 4.23 14.03
N GLU A 259 -6.34 4.36 13.98
CA GLU A 259 -5.49 5.02 14.97
C GLU A 259 -4.66 6.15 14.32
N ALA A 260 -5.30 6.98 13.48
CA ALA A 260 -4.64 7.97 12.62
C ALA A 260 -3.71 8.93 13.37
N ALA A 261 -4.06 9.33 14.59
CA ALA A 261 -3.24 10.25 15.39
C ALA A 261 -1.90 9.61 15.79
N GLU A 262 -1.93 8.38 16.32
CA GLU A 262 -0.72 7.63 16.67
C GLU A 262 0.08 7.27 15.43
N PHE A 263 -0.59 6.83 14.37
CA PHE A 263 0.04 6.54 13.08
C PHE A 263 0.86 7.73 12.56
N ASN A 264 0.24 8.90 12.46
CA ASN A 264 0.91 10.10 11.94
C ASN A 264 2.11 10.51 12.81
N LYS A 265 2.00 10.40 14.13
CA LYS A 265 3.09 10.68 15.07
C LYS A 265 4.27 9.74 14.83
N VAL A 266 4.05 8.43 14.93
CA VAL A 266 5.09 7.40 14.79
C VAL A 266 5.76 7.46 13.41
N LEU A 267 4.95 7.68 12.36
CA LEU A 267 5.45 7.86 11.00
C LEU A 267 6.41 9.05 10.91
N THR A 268 5.99 10.22 11.37
CA THR A 268 6.78 11.45 11.30
C THR A 268 8.09 11.33 12.08
N GLU A 269 8.04 10.80 13.32
CA GLU A 269 9.21 10.56 14.16
C GLU A 269 10.23 9.63 13.45
N PHE A 270 9.76 8.53 12.85
CA PHE A 270 10.65 7.63 12.12
C PHE A 270 11.28 8.29 10.89
N LEU A 271 10.49 8.98 10.08
CA LEU A 271 10.96 9.59 8.84
C LEU A 271 11.96 10.72 9.10
N LEU A 272 11.73 11.55 10.09
CA LEU A 272 12.63 12.66 10.45
C LEU A 272 13.84 12.21 11.28
N GLY A 273 13.81 11.01 11.85
CA GLY A 273 14.89 10.52 12.70
C GLY A 273 14.79 10.97 14.16
N GLU A 274 13.60 11.44 14.58
CA GLU A 274 13.33 11.88 15.95
C GLU A 274 12.72 10.72 16.77
N GLY A 275 13.15 10.58 18.03
CA GLY A 275 12.35 9.99 19.10
C GLY A 275 12.02 8.49 19.09
N MET A 276 12.67 7.64 18.30
CA MET A 276 12.50 6.18 18.44
C MET A 276 13.67 5.57 19.26
N SER A 277 13.68 5.88 20.56
CA SER A 277 14.54 5.23 21.56
C SER A 277 13.86 4.01 22.17
#